data_195dd5d38f8a7b981344ede3e69efb1d
#
_entry.id   195dd5d38f8a7b981344ede3e69efb1d
#
_cell.length_a   1.000
_cell.length_b   1.000
_cell.length_c   1.000
_cell.angle_alpha   90.00
_cell.angle_beta   90.00
_cell.angle_gamma   90.00
#
_symmetry.space_group_name_H-M   'P 1'
#
loop_
_entity.id
_entity.type
_entity.pdbx_description
1 polymer ?
#
loop_
_entity_poly.entity_id
_entity_poly.type
_entity_poly.pdbx_seq_one_letter_code
_entity_poly.pdbx_strand_id
1 'polypeptide(L)' 'AAARAEAEALARAAAEQAQREAAARAELAARLRELEAELRRLRG' A
#
# COMPACT_ATOMS: atom_id res chain seq x y z
N ALA A 1 15.96 8.03 27.43
CA ALA A 1 15.89 9.29 26.91
C ALA A 1 16.11 9.39 25.41
N ALA A 2 17.32 9.75 24.89
CA ALA A 2 17.52 9.93 23.46
C ALA A 2 17.32 8.67 22.64
N ALA A 3 17.86 7.55 23.13
CA ALA A 3 17.76 6.26 22.41
C ALA A 3 16.32 5.80 22.25
N ARG A 4 15.50 6.04 23.28
CA ARG A 4 14.09 5.66 23.23
C ARG A 4 13.33 6.54 22.23
N ALA A 5 13.62 7.84 22.22
CA ALA A 5 12.98 8.77 21.28
C ALA A 5 13.33 8.42 19.83
N GLU A 6 14.59 8.06 19.59
CA GLU A 6 15.04 7.63 18.27
C GLU A 6 14.35 6.35 17.83
N ALA A 7 14.24 5.36 18.75
CA ALA A 7 13.57 4.10 18.44
C ALA A 7 12.10 4.32 18.11
N GLU A 8 11.43 5.21 18.85
CA GLU A 8 10.02 5.53 18.60
C GLU A 8 9.84 6.23 17.26
N ALA A 9 10.77 7.15 16.93
CA ALA A 9 10.72 7.85 15.64
C ALA A 9 10.89 6.88 14.46
N LEU A 10 11.84 5.95 14.59
CA LEU A 10 12.09 4.94 13.56
C LEU A 10 10.88 4.01 13.40
N ALA A 11 10.26 3.62 14.53
CA ALA A 11 9.07 2.77 14.49
C ALA A 11 7.92 3.47 13.80
N ARG A 12 7.72 4.76 14.06
CA ARG A 12 6.66 5.54 13.39
C ARG A 12 6.93 5.65 11.90
N ALA A 13 8.17 5.95 11.51
CA ALA A 13 8.54 6.05 10.11
C ALA A 13 8.32 4.74 9.37
N ALA A 14 8.68 3.62 10.00
CA ALA A 14 8.46 2.30 9.41
C ALA A 14 6.97 1.99 9.25
N ALA A 15 6.15 2.35 10.24
CA ALA A 15 4.70 2.15 10.18
C ALA A 15 4.07 2.99 9.08
N GLU A 16 4.49 4.24 8.93
CA GLU A 16 4.00 5.12 7.85
C GLU A 16 4.38 4.57 6.49
N GLN A 17 5.61 4.08 6.35
CA GLN A 17 6.06 3.49 5.10
C GLN A 17 5.25 2.24 4.76
N ALA A 18 5.01 1.37 5.74
CA ALA A 18 4.20 0.17 5.55
C ALA A 18 2.78 0.50 5.11
N GLN A 19 2.19 1.56 5.68
CA GLN A 19 0.85 2.00 5.28
C GLN A 19 0.81 2.51 3.86
N ARG A 20 1.83 3.27 3.45
CA ARG A 20 1.92 3.77 2.06
C ARG A 20 2.07 2.62 1.07
N GLU A 21 2.88 1.63 1.41
CA GLU A 21 3.05 0.46 0.56
C GLU A 21 1.77 -0.36 0.46
N ALA A 22 1.05 -0.52 1.57
CA ALA A 22 -0.22 -1.23 1.58
C ALA A 22 -1.27 -0.51 0.73
N ALA A 23 -1.32 0.83 0.82
CA ALA A 23 -2.25 1.64 0.02
C ALA A 23 -1.92 1.53 -1.46
N ALA A 24 -0.63 1.56 -1.83
CA ALA A 24 -0.21 1.42 -3.21
C ALA A 24 -0.60 0.04 -3.77
N ARG A 25 -0.40 -1.02 -2.97
CA ARG A 25 -0.81 -2.37 -3.39
C ARG A 25 -2.31 -2.48 -3.58
N ALA A 26 -3.07 -1.85 -2.70
CA ALA A 26 -4.54 -1.86 -2.80
C ALA A 26 -5.01 -1.14 -4.06
N GLU A 27 -4.39 -0.02 -4.41
CA GLU A 27 -4.71 0.71 -5.64
C GLU A 27 -4.40 -0.12 -6.88
N LEU A 28 -3.23 -0.77 -6.90
CA LEU A 28 -2.85 -1.63 -8.01
C LEU A 28 -3.79 -2.82 -8.15
N ALA A 29 -4.17 -3.43 -7.03
CA ALA A 29 -5.11 -4.55 -7.04
C ALA A 29 -6.49 -4.12 -7.57
N ALA A 30 -6.96 -2.92 -7.17
CA ALA A 30 -8.23 -2.39 -7.66
C ALA A 30 -8.15 -2.14 -9.17
N ARG A 31 -7.05 -1.54 -9.64
CA ARG A 31 -6.85 -1.29 -11.07
C ARG A 31 -6.83 -2.59 -11.86
N LEU A 32 -6.15 -3.59 -11.34
CA LEU A 32 -6.10 -4.90 -11.99
C LEU A 32 -7.50 -5.51 -12.14
N ARG A 33 -8.32 -5.42 -11.08
CA ARG A 33 -9.70 -5.92 -11.13
C ARG A 33 -10.52 -5.18 -12.18
N GLU A 34 -10.33 -3.87 -12.31
CA GLU A 34 -11.02 -3.08 -13.34
C GLU A 34 -10.64 -3.54 -14.74
N LEU A 35 -9.33 -3.74 -14.97
CA LEU A 35 -8.83 -4.19 -16.27
C LEU A 35 -9.31 -5.60 -16.59
N GLU A 36 -9.35 -6.48 -15.61
CA GLU A 36 -9.88 -7.83 -15.79
C GLU A 36 -11.36 -7.82 -16.13
N ALA A 37 -12.12 -6.93 -15.49
CA ALA A 37 -13.55 -6.78 -15.79
C ALA A 37 -13.77 -6.24 -17.21
N GLU A 38 -12.96 -5.26 -17.64
CA GLU A 38 -13.01 -4.75 -19.00
C GLU A 38 -12.70 -5.84 -20.01
N LEU A 39 -11.67 -6.64 -19.73
CA LEU A 39 -11.28 -7.72 -20.61
C LEU A 39 -12.39 -8.76 -20.77
N ARG A 40 -13.06 -9.08 -19.66
CA ARG A 40 -14.21 -9.99 -19.72
C ARG A 40 -15.34 -9.43 -20.58
N ARG A 41 -15.62 -8.12 -20.45
CA ARG A 41 -16.65 -7.47 -21.27
C ARG A 41 -16.31 -7.53 -22.76
N LEU A 42 -15.03 -7.32 -23.11
CA LEU A 42 -14.56 -7.35 -24.48
C LEU A 42 -14.59 -8.75 -25.08
N ARG A 43 -14.38 -9.77 -24.26
CA ARG A 43 -14.47 -11.17 -24.71
C ARG A 43 -15.90 -11.61 -24.95
N GLY A 44 -16.78 -10.91 -24.31
CA GLY A 44 -18.18 -11.06 -24.46
C GLY A 44 -18.79 -12.26 -24.07
#